data_03e060b00c43a43b84ce9cb9f9137494
#
_entry.id   03e060b00c43a43b84ce9cb9f9137494
#
_cell.length_a   1.000
_cell.length_b   1.000
_cell.length_c   1.000
_cell.angle_alpha   90.00
_cell.angle_beta   90.00
_cell.angle_gamma   90.00
#
_symmetry.space_group_name_H-M   'P 1'
#
loop_
_entity.id
_entity.type
_entity.pdbx_description
1 polymer ?
#
loop_
_entity_poly.entity_id
_entity_poly.type
_entity_poly.pdbx_seq_one_letter_code
_entity_poly.pdbx_strand_id
1 'polypeptide(L)'
;MIKDALYAVTHGQDLSYDLAKDTMNKIMSGDVAEVPMAGFLCALAAKGPTVDEVTAFAEVMREKAGSVPHESTVVEIVGTGGDEANTFNISTTSGFIISAAGIPVAKHGNRSVSSKCGAADLIEALGAKLELNGEQNEVVLNKANMCFMFAPVYHQAMKYAGPVRKALGVRTVFNILGPLANPAGATVELMGVYDKSLVEPLARVLANLGVKRGAVVHGFDGLDEITATNKTYVCEINNGTFTSYEFDPKEYGFEYADKTELEGGDATVNAEITRRVLGGEQGGKRTAVLLNAGMAIYLAKEGLTLAEGIEEAKNMIDSGKALATMDQFVKATQEV
;
A
#
# COMPACT_ATOMS: atom_id res chain seq x y z
N MET A 1 -6.44 -7.29 -30.66
CA MET A 1 -6.20 -7.28 -29.20
C MET A 1 -5.60 -5.97 -28.70
N ILE A 2 -4.25 -5.71 -28.66
CA ILE A 2 -3.82 -4.36 -28.21
C ILE A 2 -4.36 -3.24 -29.09
N LYS A 3 -4.50 -3.46 -30.40
CA LYS A 3 -5.10 -2.50 -31.33
C LYS A 3 -6.59 -2.29 -31.05
N ASP A 4 -7.32 -3.33 -30.69
CA ASP A 4 -8.75 -3.24 -30.37
C ASP A 4 -8.96 -2.51 -29.04
N ALA A 5 -8.14 -2.82 -28.02
CA ALA A 5 -8.15 -2.10 -26.74
C ALA A 5 -7.76 -0.63 -26.93
N LEU A 6 -6.70 -0.34 -27.70
CA LEU A 6 -6.29 1.02 -28.02
C LEU A 6 -7.39 1.77 -28.78
N TYR A 7 -8.02 1.12 -29.77
CA TYR A 7 -9.15 1.72 -30.50
C TYR A 7 -10.30 2.08 -29.54
N ALA A 8 -10.72 1.15 -28.68
CA ALA A 8 -11.80 1.40 -27.73
C ALA A 8 -11.48 2.59 -26.80
N VAL A 9 -10.32 2.58 -26.12
CA VAL A 9 -9.99 3.65 -25.16
C VAL A 9 -9.79 5.01 -25.82
N THR A 10 -9.28 5.07 -27.07
CA THR A 10 -9.14 6.33 -27.82
C THR A 10 -10.48 6.90 -28.27
N HIS A 11 -11.54 6.09 -28.29
CA HIS A 11 -12.91 6.52 -28.56
C HIS A 11 -13.75 6.69 -27.28
N GLY A 12 -13.09 6.70 -26.12
CA GLY A 12 -13.77 6.86 -24.82
C GLY A 12 -14.63 5.66 -24.41
N GLN A 13 -14.42 4.49 -25.02
CA GLN A 13 -15.16 3.27 -24.73
C GLN A 13 -14.47 2.47 -23.62
N ASP A 14 -15.27 1.88 -22.72
CA ASP A 14 -14.78 0.97 -21.71
C ASP A 14 -14.41 -0.37 -22.33
N LEU A 15 -13.36 -1.00 -21.79
CA LEU A 15 -12.99 -2.36 -22.17
C LEU A 15 -13.91 -3.34 -21.43
N SER A 16 -14.29 -4.41 -22.14
CA SER A 16 -14.83 -5.57 -21.41
C SER A 16 -13.74 -6.14 -20.51
N TYR A 17 -14.16 -6.79 -19.42
CA TYR A 17 -13.25 -7.43 -18.47
C TYR A 17 -12.24 -8.36 -19.16
N ASP A 18 -12.72 -9.21 -20.07
CA ASP A 18 -11.87 -10.16 -20.82
C ASP A 18 -10.85 -9.44 -21.71
N LEU A 19 -11.27 -8.37 -22.41
CA LEU A 19 -10.36 -7.60 -23.26
C LEU A 19 -9.31 -6.85 -22.44
N ALA A 20 -9.69 -6.33 -21.26
CA ALA A 20 -8.77 -5.70 -20.32
C ALA A 20 -7.76 -6.74 -19.80
N LYS A 21 -8.22 -7.91 -19.34
CA LYS A 21 -7.38 -9.01 -18.86
C LYS A 21 -6.39 -9.49 -19.91
N ASP A 22 -6.86 -9.76 -21.13
CA ASP A 22 -6.03 -10.18 -22.26
C ASP A 22 -4.98 -9.13 -22.64
N THR A 23 -5.38 -7.85 -22.63
CA THR A 23 -4.47 -6.74 -22.95
C THR A 23 -3.34 -6.66 -21.91
N MET A 24 -3.66 -6.69 -20.62
CA MET A 24 -2.66 -6.66 -19.57
C MET A 24 -1.77 -7.91 -19.59
N ASN A 25 -2.34 -9.10 -19.84
CA ASN A 25 -1.56 -10.33 -20.01
C ASN A 25 -0.49 -10.20 -21.08
N LYS A 26 -0.80 -9.61 -22.23
CA LYS A 26 0.16 -9.38 -23.30
C LYS A 26 1.21 -8.35 -22.96
N ILE A 27 0.82 -7.26 -22.30
CA ILE A 27 1.77 -6.26 -21.80
C ILE A 27 2.76 -6.92 -20.87
N MET A 28 2.27 -7.67 -19.88
CA MET A 28 3.08 -8.32 -18.86
C MET A 28 3.83 -9.58 -19.35
N SER A 29 3.56 -10.05 -20.57
CA SER A 29 4.33 -11.12 -21.25
C SER A 29 5.37 -10.57 -22.23
N GLY A 30 5.40 -9.25 -22.47
CA GLY A 30 6.30 -8.63 -23.44
C GLY A 30 5.84 -8.74 -24.91
N ASP A 31 4.60 -9.13 -25.14
CA ASP A 31 4.03 -9.33 -26.48
C ASP A 31 3.47 -8.04 -27.10
N VAL A 32 3.69 -6.90 -26.45
CA VAL A 32 3.24 -5.58 -26.90
C VAL A 32 4.44 -4.66 -27.10
N ALA A 33 4.59 -4.12 -28.31
CA ALA A 33 5.63 -3.14 -28.58
C ALA A 33 5.40 -1.84 -27.78
N GLU A 34 6.47 -1.11 -27.48
CA GLU A 34 6.45 0.10 -26.63
C GLU A 34 5.50 1.19 -27.13
N VAL A 35 5.47 1.47 -28.44
CA VAL A 35 4.65 2.56 -29.00
C VAL A 35 3.14 2.30 -28.81
N PRO A 36 2.54 1.16 -29.21
CA PRO A 36 1.13 0.89 -28.92
C PRO A 36 0.85 0.77 -27.42
N MET A 37 1.77 0.29 -26.61
CA MET A 37 1.63 0.27 -25.14
C MET A 37 1.54 1.69 -24.58
N ALA A 38 2.44 2.59 -24.98
CA ALA A 38 2.41 3.99 -24.58
C ALA A 38 1.10 4.68 -24.97
N GLY A 39 0.66 4.49 -26.22
CA GLY A 39 -0.63 5.01 -26.69
C GLY A 39 -1.80 4.50 -25.87
N PHE A 40 -1.84 3.21 -25.57
CA PHE A 40 -2.88 2.59 -24.76
C PHE A 40 -2.91 3.17 -23.34
N LEU A 41 -1.76 3.24 -22.67
CA LEU A 41 -1.66 3.74 -21.30
C LEU A 41 -2.09 5.21 -21.18
N CYS A 42 -1.68 6.05 -22.13
CA CYS A 42 -2.08 7.47 -22.15
C CYS A 42 -3.58 7.63 -22.46
N ALA A 43 -4.12 6.90 -23.42
CA ALA A 43 -5.54 6.99 -23.78
C ALA A 43 -6.43 6.45 -22.64
N LEU A 44 -6.04 5.35 -22.00
CA LEU A 44 -6.72 4.81 -20.82
C LEU A 44 -6.70 5.80 -19.64
N ALA A 45 -5.57 6.46 -19.40
CA ALA A 45 -5.46 7.48 -18.37
C ALA A 45 -6.34 8.70 -18.65
N ALA A 46 -6.43 9.14 -19.92
CA ALA A 46 -7.29 10.24 -20.33
C ALA A 46 -8.79 9.90 -20.24
N LYS A 47 -9.16 8.66 -20.57
CA LYS A 47 -10.54 8.16 -20.42
C LYS A 47 -10.95 8.03 -18.94
N GLY A 48 -10.02 7.64 -18.09
CA GLY A 48 -10.26 7.14 -16.75
C GLY A 48 -10.63 5.65 -16.75
N PRO A 49 -9.85 4.79 -16.09
CA PRO A 49 -10.14 3.36 -16.03
C PRO A 49 -11.36 3.07 -15.15
N THR A 50 -12.17 2.08 -15.55
CA THR A 50 -13.31 1.59 -14.75
C THR A 50 -12.85 0.61 -13.67
N VAL A 51 -13.75 0.31 -12.70
CA VAL A 51 -13.53 -0.70 -11.66
C VAL A 51 -13.18 -2.06 -12.29
N ASP A 52 -13.92 -2.48 -13.32
CA ASP A 52 -13.72 -3.77 -13.98
C ASP A 52 -12.38 -3.83 -14.72
N GLU A 53 -11.99 -2.75 -15.41
CA GLU A 53 -10.68 -2.65 -16.06
C GLU A 53 -9.53 -2.74 -15.06
N VAL A 54 -9.61 -1.98 -13.95
CA VAL A 54 -8.58 -2.00 -12.90
C VAL A 54 -8.53 -3.35 -12.22
N THR A 55 -9.68 -3.97 -11.94
CA THR A 55 -9.75 -5.32 -11.36
C THR A 55 -9.05 -6.34 -12.27
N ALA A 56 -9.39 -6.36 -13.56
CA ALA A 56 -8.78 -7.26 -14.53
C ALA A 56 -7.26 -7.09 -14.64
N PHE A 57 -6.78 -5.83 -14.61
CA PHE A 57 -5.35 -5.53 -14.65
C PHE A 57 -4.62 -6.01 -13.38
N ALA A 58 -5.20 -5.76 -12.21
CA ALA A 58 -4.63 -6.18 -10.93
C ALA A 58 -4.58 -7.70 -10.79
N GLU A 59 -5.61 -8.43 -11.25
CA GLU A 59 -5.60 -9.89 -11.29
C GLU A 59 -4.44 -10.44 -12.10
N VAL A 60 -4.21 -9.91 -13.31
CA VAL A 60 -3.07 -10.32 -14.13
C VAL A 60 -1.75 -10.06 -13.44
N MET A 61 -1.61 -8.92 -12.75
CA MET A 61 -0.41 -8.63 -11.99
C MET A 61 -0.19 -9.64 -10.87
N ARG A 62 -1.25 -10.01 -10.13
CA ARG A 62 -1.20 -11.05 -9.07
C ARG A 62 -0.88 -12.44 -9.65
N GLU A 63 -1.50 -12.83 -10.76
CA GLU A 63 -1.27 -14.11 -11.43
C GLU A 63 0.19 -14.28 -11.91
N LYS A 64 0.86 -13.18 -12.26
CA LYS A 64 2.25 -13.17 -12.74
C LYS A 64 3.27 -12.84 -11.64
N ALA A 65 2.82 -12.50 -10.45
CA ALA A 65 3.70 -12.25 -9.32
C ALA A 65 4.24 -13.55 -8.72
N GLY A 66 5.41 -13.47 -8.10
CA GLY A 66 5.82 -14.46 -7.11
C GLY A 66 4.85 -14.44 -5.92
N SER A 67 4.75 -15.52 -5.16
CA SER A 67 3.89 -15.60 -3.99
C SER A 67 4.69 -15.81 -2.71
N VAL A 68 4.11 -15.39 -1.57
CA VAL A 68 4.61 -15.75 -0.23
C VAL A 68 3.64 -16.78 0.36
N PRO A 69 4.08 -18.03 0.62
CA PRO A 69 3.24 -19.02 1.27
C PRO A 69 2.90 -18.58 2.70
N HIS A 70 1.65 -18.73 3.12
CA HIS A 70 1.21 -18.50 4.50
C HIS A 70 -0.16 -19.14 4.74
N GLU A 71 -0.44 -19.49 6.00
CA GLU A 71 -1.75 -20.03 6.42
C GLU A 71 -2.60 -18.98 7.18
N SER A 72 -1.98 -17.86 7.55
CA SER A 72 -2.61 -16.82 8.37
C SER A 72 -3.38 -15.80 7.52
N THR A 73 -4.37 -15.14 8.10
CA THR A 73 -4.89 -13.89 7.56
C THR A 73 -3.81 -12.82 7.70
N VAL A 74 -3.33 -12.29 6.59
CA VAL A 74 -2.31 -11.24 6.57
C VAL A 74 -2.93 -9.88 6.26
N VAL A 75 -2.33 -8.84 6.83
CA VAL A 75 -2.70 -7.43 6.61
C VAL A 75 -1.71 -6.78 5.66
N GLU A 76 -2.22 -6.02 4.71
CA GLU A 76 -1.46 -5.02 3.94
C GLU A 76 -1.80 -3.62 4.45
N ILE A 77 -0.77 -2.78 4.57
CA ILE A 77 -0.92 -1.34 4.77
C ILE A 77 -0.02 -0.62 3.78
N VAL A 78 -0.61 0.17 2.88
CA VAL A 78 0.10 0.69 1.71
C VAL A 78 -0.56 1.98 1.20
N GLY A 79 0.23 2.88 0.63
CA GLY A 79 -0.27 4.02 -0.15
C GLY A 79 0.09 3.89 -1.63
N THR A 80 -0.63 4.58 -2.49
CA THR A 80 -0.30 4.68 -3.91
C THR A 80 0.99 5.42 -4.15
N GLY A 81 1.39 6.26 -3.20
CA GLY A 81 2.42 7.27 -3.41
C GLY A 81 1.94 8.40 -4.33
N GLY A 82 2.84 9.34 -4.59
CA GLY A 82 2.56 10.44 -5.52
C GLY A 82 1.71 11.57 -4.94
N ASP A 83 1.52 11.63 -3.65
CA ASP A 83 0.85 12.70 -2.91
C ASP A 83 1.69 13.98 -2.76
N GLU A 84 2.99 13.91 -3.10
CA GLU A 84 3.96 15.01 -3.04
C GLU A 84 4.15 15.60 -1.63
N ALA A 85 3.65 14.94 -0.58
CA ALA A 85 3.65 15.46 0.79
C ALA A 85 5.02 15.37 1.48
N ASN A 86 5.95 14.56 0.95
CA ASN A 86 7.28 14.33 1.51
C ASN A 86 7.27 13.90 3.00
N THR A 87 6.27 13.15 3.42
CA THR A 87 6.17 12.63 4.78
C THR A 87 7.21 11.54 5.03
N PHE A 88 7.46 11.26 6.33
CA PHE A 88 8.16 10.03 6.68
C PHE A 88 7.30 8.80 6.32
N ASN A 89 7.88 7.60 6.36
CA ASN A 89 7.20 6.39 5.92
C ASN A 89 6.15 5.91 6.94
N ILE A 90 4.98 6.56 6.97
CA ILE A 90 3.90 6.35 7.93
C ILE A 90 3.42 4.90 7.88
N SER A 91 3.00 4.40 6.72
CA SER A 91 2.47 3.04 6.56
C SER A 91 3.50 1.95 6.93
N THR A 92 4.78 2.13 6.57
CA THR A 92 5.84 1.17 6.92
C THR A 92 6.09 1.14 8.42
N THR A 93 6.14 2.31 9.08
CA THR A 93 6.29 2.41 10.53
C THR A 93 5.07 1.81 11.26
N SER A 94 3.86 2.05 10.75
CA SER A 94 2.61 1.47 11.26
C SER A 94 2.60 -0.06 11.17
N GLY A 95 3.21 -0.64 10.13
CA GLY A 95 3.33 -2.09 9.96
C GLY A 95 3.98 -2.79 11.15
N PHE A 96 5.00 -2.19 11.77
CA PHE A 96 5.63 -2.75 12.97
C PHE A 96 4.71 -2.72 14.20
N ILE A 97 3.85 -1.71 14.30
CA ILE A 97 2.87 -1.60 15.40
C ILE A 97 1.77 -2.66 15.23
N ILE A 98 1.25 -2.83 14.01
CA ILE A 98 0.24 -3.85 13.69
C ILE A 98 0.79 -5.25 13.98
N SER A 99 2.02 -5.52 13.54
CA SER A 99 2.71 -6.78 13.80
C SER A 99 2.91 -7.04 15.29
N ALA A 100 3.28 -6.01 16.06
CA ALA A 100 3.42 -6.09 17.54
C ALA A 100 2.10 -6.40 18.24
N ALA A 101 0.96 -6.00 17.67
CA ALA A 101 -0.39 -6.35 18.15
C ALA A 101 -0.80 -7.81 17.83
N GLY A 102 0.14 -8.61 17.28
CA GLY A 102 -0.07 -10.02 16.97
C GLY A 102 -0.77 -10.28 15.64
N ILE A 103 -0.85 -9.30 14.78
CA ILE A 103 -1.47 -9.39 13.44
C ILE A 103 -0.38 -9.55 12.38
N PRO A 104 -0.36 -10.65 11.59
CA PRO A 104 0.63 -10.85 10.56
C PRO A 104 0.55 -9.78 9.46
N VAL A 105 1.67 -9.11 9.18
CA VAL A 105 1.78 -8.06 8.16
C VAL A 105 2.59 -8.54 6.98
N ALA A 106 1.99 -8.57 5.79
CA ALA A 106 2.67 -8.87 4.53
C ALA A 106 2.75 -7.58 3.70
N LYS A 107 3.77 -6.76 3.99
CA LYS A 107 3.89 -5.44 3.37
C LYS A 107 4.56 -5.53 2.00
N HIS A 108 3.86 -5.06 0.98
CA HIS A 108 4.40 -4.86 -0.35
C HIS A 108 4.95 -3.44 -0.50
N GLY A 109 6.09 -3.28 -1.16
CA GLY A 109 6.67 -1.95 -1.31
C GLY A 109 7.81 -1.87 -2.31
N ASN A 110 8.19 -0.64 -2.65
CA ASN A 110 9.23 -0.34 -3.61
C ASN A 110 10.13 0.80 -3.10
N ARG A 111 11.23 1.04 -3.85
CA ARG A 111 12.03 2.25 -3.68
C ARG A 111 11.24 3.49 -4.12
N SER A 112 11.66 4.64 -3.65
CA SER A 112 11.07 5.92 -4.05
C SER A 112 11.18 6.16 -5.55
N VAL A 113 10.11 6.76 -6.12
CA VAL A 113 10.11 7.28 -7.50
C VAL A 113 10.12 8.82 -7.48
N SER A 114 9.40 9.44 -6.58
CA SER A 114 9.22 10.90 -6.48
C SER A 114 9.57 11.48 -5.11
N SER A 115 9.44 10.70 -4.04
CA SER A 115 9.79 11.12 -2.67
C SER A 115 11.29 10.92 -2.39
N LYS A 116 11.77 11.37 -1.22
CA LYS A 116 13.17 11.22 -0.81
C LYS A 116 13.48 9.81 -0.28
N CYS A 117 12.46 9.03 0.13
CA CYS A 117 12.61 7.71 0.73
C CYS A 117 11.36 6.88 0.52
N GLY A 118 11.45 5.79 -0.24
CA GLY A 118 10.40 4.80 -0.38
C GLY A 118 10.40 3.79 0.77
N ALA A 119 9.41 2.90 0.80
CA ALA A 119 9.31 1.87 1.83
C ALA A 119 10.55 0.95 1.85
N ALA A 120 11.04 0.53 0.67
CA ALA A 120 12.22 -0.31 0.56
C ALA A 120 13.50 0.40 1.02
N ASP A 121 13.63 1.71 0.73
CA ASP A 121 14.78 2.49 1.17
C ASP A 121 14.83 2.59 2.71
N LEU A 122 13.68 2.78 3.36
CA LEU A 122 13.58 2.75 4.82
C LEU A 122 13.95 1.36 5.38
N ILE A 123 13.38 0.29 4.84
CA ILE A 123 13.61 -1.08 5.32
C ILE A 123 15.10 -1.44 5.24
N GLU A 124 15.77 -1.07 4.15
CA GLU A 124 17.22 -1.24 3.98
C GLU A 124 18.03 -0.40 4.98
N ALA A 125 17.64 0.86 5.22
CA ALA A 125 18.29 1.74 6.18
C ALA A 125 18.09 1.30 7.64
N LEU A 126 17.02 0.57 7.94
CA LEU A 126 16.83 -0.09 9.23
C LEU A 126 17.77 -1.29 9.42
N GLY A 127 18.40 -1.77 8.34
CA GLY A 127 19.35 -2.89 8.35
C GLY A 127 18.73 -4.22 7.92
N ALA A 128 17.54 -4.25 7.37
CA ALA A 128 16.91 -5.46 6.86
C ALA A 128 17.37 -5.79 5.42
N LYS A 129 17.37 -7.08 5.09
CA LYS A 129 17.67 -7.58 3.75
C LYS A 129 16.40 -7.49 2.89
N LEU A 130 16.50 -6.87 1.70
CA LEU A 130 15.36 -6.62 0.81
C LEU A 130 15.06 -7.76 -0.15
N GLU A 131 16.11 -8.35 -0.74
CA GLU A 131 15.98 -9.30 -1.85
C GLU A 131 15.69 -10.71 -1.33
N LEU A 132 14.51 -10.87 -0.73
CA LEU A 132 14.02 -12.14 -0.22
C LEU A 132 12.93 -12.69 -1.15
N ASN A 133 13.03 -13.98 -1.51
CA ASN A 133 12.01 -14.69 -2.25
C ASN A 133 10.82 -15.08 -1.35
N GLY A 134 9.80 -15.76 -1.92
CA GLY A 134 8.59 -16.12 -1.20
C GLY A 134 8.84 -17.04 0.00
N GLU A 135 9.66 -18.08 -0.17
CA GLU A 135 9.98 -19.03 0.90
C GLU A 135 10.76 -18.36 2.05
N GLN A 136 11.70 -17.47 1.71
CA GLN A 136 12.45 -16.70 2.71
C GLN A 136 11.52 -15.74 3.47
N ASN A 137 10.63 -15.04 2.76
CA ASN A 137 9.65 -14.16 3.39
C ASN A 137 8.60 -14.91 4.22
N GLU A 138 8.26 -16.17 3.89
CA GLU A 138 7.47 -17.04 4.76
C GLU A 138 8.17 -17.27 6.10
N VAL A 139 9.46 -17.59 6.07
CA VAL A 139 10.25 -17.79 7.32
C VAL A 139 10.31 -16.50 8.14
N VAL A 140 10.52 -15.35 7.49
CA VAL A 140 10.54 -14.04 8.15
C VAL A 140 9.17 -13.71 8.77
N LEU A 141 8.07 -13.91 8.02
CA LEU A 141 6.70 -13.70 8.49
C LEU A 141 6.41 -14.55 9.73
N ASN A 142 6.76 -15.83 9.70
CA ASN A 142 6.56 -16.74 10.81
C ASN A 142 7.41 -16.39 12.06
N LYS A 143 8.62 -15.84 11.88
CA LYS A 143 9.50 -15.44 12.99
C LYS A 143 9.15 -14.08 13.58
N ALA A 144 8.84 -13.11 12.74
CA ALA A 144 8.70 -11.71 13.11
C ALA A 144 7.26 -11.18 13.02
N ASN A 145 6.32 -12.00 12.59
CA ASN A 145 4.93 -11.62 12.32
C ASN A 145 4.80 -10.47 11.29
N MET A 146 5.87 -10.24 10.52
CA MET A 146 5.94 -9.26 9.43
C MET A 146 6.90 -9.75 8.37
N CYS A 147 6.57 -9.54 7.09
CA CYS A 147 7.50 -9.65 5.98
C CYS A 147 7.42 -8.42 5.07
N PHE A 148 8.47 -8.21 4.28
CA PHE A 148 8.52 -7.15 3.28
C PHE A 148 8.78 -7.72 1.89
N MET A 149 7.82 -7.54 1.00
CA MET A 149 7.88 -8.01 -0.37
C MET A 149 8.37 -6.88 -1.27
N PHE A 150 9.65 -6.95 -1.64
CA PHE A 150 10.27 -5.97 -2.51
C PHE A 150 9.77 -6.13 -3.95
N ALA A 151 9.05 -5.15 -4.47
CA ALA A 151 8.33 -5.24 -5.74
C ALA A 151 9.16 -5.77 -6.93
N PRO A 152 10.44 -5.40 -7.13
CA PRO A 152 11.25 -5.95 -8.23
C PRO A 152 11.49 -7.47 -8.15
N VAL A 153 11.51 -8.05 -6.96
CA VAL A 153 11.68 -9.50 -6.77
C VAL A 153 10.41 -10.25 -7.19
N TYR A 154 9.24 -9.71 -6.83
CA TYR A 154 7.96 -10.39 -7.03
C TYR A 154 7.32 -10.09 -8.38
N HIS A 155 7.42 -8.86 -8.88
CA HIS A 155 6.79 -8.43 -10.15
C HIS A 155 7.80 -8.32 -11.29
N GLN A 156 8.50 -9.40 -11.59
CA GLN A 156 9.53 -9.42 -12.66
C GLN A 156 8.97 -9.06 -14.04
N ALA A 157 7.69 -9.31 -14.29
CA ALA A 157 7.01 -8.93 -15.54
C ALA A 157 6.93 -7.40 -15.76
N MET A 158 7.10 -6.60 -14.70
CA MET A 158 7.17 -5.15 -14.81
C MET A 158 8.35 -4.64 -15.66
N LYS A 159 9.36 -5.49 -15.92
CA LYS A 159 10.46 -5.16 -16.86
C LYS A 159 9.97 -4.77 -18.26
N TYR A 160 8.80 -5.26 -18.68
CA TYR A 160 8.23 -4.95 -19.98
C TYR A 160 7.51 -3.59 -20.01
N ALA A 161 6.83 -3.21 -18.93
CA ALA A 161 6.11 -1.93 -18.84
C ALA A 161 6.96 -0.80 -18.24
N GLY A 162 7.98 -1.13 -17.45
CA GLY A 162 8.83 -0.16 -16.74
C GLY A 162 9.48 0.89 -17.63
N PRO A 163 10.16 0.51 -18.74
CA PRO A 163 10.77 1.47 -19.65
C PRO A 163 9.76 2.45 -20.25
N VAL A 164 8.58 1.96 -20.68
CA VAL A 164 7.51 2.79 -21.25
C VAL A 164 6.99 3.77 -20.19
N ARG A 165 6.70 3.32 -18.98
CA ARG A 165 6.26 4.19 -17.87
C ARG A 165 7.28 5.30 -17.58
N LYS A 166 8.56 4.93 -17.53
CA LYS A 166 9.66 5.90 -17.30
C LYS A 166 9.76 6.93 -18.42
N ALA A 167 9.63 6.49 -19.68
CA ALA A 167 9.68 7.37 -20.84
C ALA A 167 8.48 8.31 -20.92
N LEU A 168 7.29 7.85 -20.53
CA LEU A 168 6.07 8.67 -20.49
C LEU A 168 6.14 9.78 -19.42
N GLY A 169 6.68 9.50 -18.24
CA GLY A 169 6.80 10.48 -17.17
C GLY A 169 5.46 11.04 -16.63
N VAL A 170 4.34 10.39 -16.96
CA VAL A 170 2.99 10.78 -16.52
C VAL A 170 2.34 9.66 -15.73
N ARG A 171 1.33 10.00 -14.93
CA ARG A 171 0.53 9.00 -14.21
C ARG A 171 -0.26 8.13 -15.20
N THR A 172 -0.26 6.83 -14.95
CA THR A 172 -1.01 5.83 -15.70
C THR A 172 -1.69 4.88 -14.73
N VAL A 173 -2.46 3.91 -15.22
CA VAL A 173 -3.08 2.87 -14.38
C VAL A 173 -2.07 2.15 -13.48
N PHE A 174 -0.83 2.02 -13.89
CA PHE A 174 0.22 1.42 -13.05
C PHE A 174 0.52 2.17 -11.75
N ASN A 175 0.10 3.43 -11.60
CA ASN A 175 0.28 4.18 -10.35
C ASN A 175 -0.69 3.72 -9.25
N ILE A 176 -1.78 3.06 -9.60
CA ILE A 176 -2.75 2.51 -8.65
C ILE A 176 -2.70 0.98 -8.55
N LEU A 177 -2.04 0.29 -9.50
CA LEU A 177 -1.98 -1.18 -9.52
C LEU A 177 -1.03 -1.77 -8.48
N GLY A 178 0.02 -1.02 -8.05
CA GLY A 178 0.99 -1.51 -7.06
C GLY A 178 0.35 -1.99 -5.77
N PRO A 179 -0.43 -1.14 -5.06
CA PRO A 179 -1.17 -1.54 -3.86
C PRO A 179 -2.11 -2.73 -4.07
N LEU A 180 -2.78 -2.80 -5.23
CA LEU A 180 -3.74 -3.86 -5.56
C LEU A 180 -3.12 -5.22 -5.86
N ALA A 181 -1.78 -5.28 -6.01
CA ALA A 181 -1.07 -6.46 -6.49
C ALA A 181 -0.22 -7.15 -5.40
N ASN A 182 -0.67 -7.13 -4.15
CA ASN A 182 0.04 -7.77 -3.04
C ASN A 182 0.31 -9.25 -3.30
N PRO A 183 1.60 -9.69 -3.30
CA PRO A 183 1.98 -11.07 -3.61
C PRO A 183 1.56 -12.12 -2.57
N ALA A 184 1.23 -11.72 -1.35
CA ALA A 184 0.71 -12.61 -0.32
C ALA A 184 -0.83 -12.73 -0.38
N GLY A 185 -1.51 -12.00 -1.26
CA GLY A 185 -2.97 -12.07 -1.36
C GLY A 185 -3.69 -11.61 -0.08
N ALA A 186 -3.24 -10.51 0.52
CA ALA A 186 -3.83 -9.97 1.74
C ALA A 186 -5.36 -9.85 1.62
N THR A 187 -6.07 -10.32 2.64
CA THR A 187 -7.54 -10.25 2.72
C THR A 187 -8.03 -9.16 3.67
N VAL A 188 -7.09 -8.50 4.35
CA VAL A 188 -7.31 -7.27 5.13
C VAL A 188 -6.36 -6.21 4.61
N GLU A 189 -6.85 -5.02 4.27
CA GLU A 189 -6.01 -3.99 3.66
C GLU A 189 -6.44 -2.57 4.06
N LEU A 190 -5.45 -1.75 4.45
CA LEU A 190 -5.57 -0.29 4.55
C LEU A 190 -4.78 0.33 3.41
N MET A 191 -5.49 0.92 2.45
CA MET A 191 -4.92 1.52 1.25
C MET A 191 -5.15 3.02 1.21
N GLY A 192 -4.07 3.80 1.16
CA GLY A 192 -4.14 5.23 0.91
C GLY A 192 -4.05 5.58 -0.57
N VAL A 193 -4.74 6.65 -0.98
CA VAL A 193 -4.78 7.11 -2.36
C VAL A 193 -4.51 8.61 -2.46
N TYR A 194 -3.75 9.01 -3.50
CA TYR A 194 -3.36 10.41 -3.75
C TYR A 194 -4.52 11.31 -4.21
N ASP A 195 -5.66 10.75 -4.58
CA ASP A 195 -6.82 11.50 -5.08
C ASP A 195 -8.12 10.94 -4.48
N LYS A 196 -8.95 11.82 -3.91
CA LYS A 196 -10.23 11.45 -3.28
C LYS A 196 -11.16 10.69 -4.22
N SER A 197 -11.14 10.99 -5.52
CA SER A 197 -12.00 10.34 -6.51
C SER A 197 -11.70 8.84 -6.67
N LEU A 198 -10.52 8.38 -6.24
CA LEU A 198 -10.10 6.97 -6.29
C LEU A 198 -10.60 6.15 -5.11
N VAL A 199 -11.06 6.78 -4.02
CA VAL A 199 -11.38 6.08 -2.77
C VAL A 199 -12.44 5.01 -2.97
N GLU A 200 -13.62 5.36 -3.45
CA GLU A 200 -14.72 4.39 -3.62
C GLU A 200 -14.48 3.40 -4.78
N PRO A 201 -13.98 3.82 -5.95
CA PRO A 201 -13.65 2.87 -7.01
C PRO A 201 -12.64 1.80 -6.57
N LEU A 202 -11.54 2.20 -5.88
CA LEU A 202 -10.52 1.24 -5.48
C LEU A 202 -10.96 0.37 -4.29
N ALA A 203 -11.87 0.85 -3.43
CA ALA A 203 -12.52 -0.01 -2.44
C ALA A 203 -13.29 -1.17 -3.10
N ARG A 204 -14.00 -0.89 -4.20
CA ARG A 204 -14.70 -1.93 -4.99
C ARG A 204 -13.71 -2.89 -5.67
N VAL A 205 -12.62 -2.36 -6.23
CA VAL A 205 -11.56 -3.20 -6.81
C VAL A 205 -10.95 -4.13 -5.77
N LEU A 206 -10.61 -3.62 -4.58
CA LEU A 206 -10.07 -4.45 -3.49
C LEU A 206 -11.04 -5.58 -3.08
N ALA A 207 -12.34 -5.27 -2.96
CA ALA A 207 -13.35 -6.29 -2.67
C ALA A 207 -13.45 -7.35 -3.77
N ASN A 208 -13.41 -6.95 -5.05
CA ASN A 208 -13.38 -7.87 -6.20
C ASN A 208 -12.12 -8.76 -6.17
N LEU A 209 -10.99 -8.24 -5.70
CA LEU A 209 -9.73 -8.96 -5.55
C LEU A 209 -9.65 -9.82 -4.27
N GLY A 210 -10.73 -9.91 -3.50
CA GLY A 210 -10.86 -10.81 -2.36
C GLY A 210 -10.56 -10.18 -0.99
N VAL A 211 -10.37 -8.87 -0.90
CA VAL A 211 -10.28 -8.17 0.40
C VAL A 211 -11.65 -8.24 1.09
N LYS A 212 -11.67 -8.85 2.27
CA LYS A 212 -12.89 -9.04 3.06
C LYS A 212 -13.15 -7.88 4.01
N ARG A 213 -12.10 -7.37 4.64
CA ARG A 213 -12.14 -6.20 5.49
C ARG A 213 -11.03 -5.24 5.07
N GLY A 214 -11.35 -3.97 4.91
CA GLY A 214 -10.37 -3.00 4.48
C GLY A 214 -10.92 -1.59 4.51
N ALA A 215 -10.06 -0.64 4.23
CA ALA A 215 -10.44 0.74 4.00
C ALA A 215 -9.54 1.37 2.93
N VAL A 216 -10.16 2.13 2.04
CA VAL A 216 -9.44 3.03 1.14
C VAL A 216 -9.60 4.45 1.67
N VAL A 217 -8.48 5.17 1.78
CA VAL A 217 -8.46 6.45 2.50
C VAL A 217 -7.76 7.56 1.69
N HIS A 218 -8.17 8.81 1.95
CA HIS A 218 -7.54 10.01 1.39
C HIS A 218 -7.64 11.16 2.39
N GLY A 219 -6.52 11.70 2.81
CA GLY A 219 -6.47 12.87 3.68
C GLY A 219 -6.95 14.14 2.97
N PHE A 220 -7.77 14.98 3.61
CA PHE A 220 -8.21 16.25 3.02
C PHE A 220 -7.09 17.27 2.83
N ASP A 221 -5.92 16.99 3.34
CA ASP A 221 -4.66 17.72 3.08
C ASP A 221 -3.87 17.19 1.87
N GLY A 222 -4.40 16.16 1.20
CA GLY A 222 -3.84 15.52 0.01
C GLY A 222 -3.04 14.24 0.27
N LEU A 223 -2.90 13.83 1.54
CA LEU A 223 -2.08 12.70 1.94
C LEU A 223 -2.74 11.36 1.55
N ASP A 224 -1.95 10.42 1.06
CA ASP A 224 -2.36 9.03 0.79
C ASP A 224 -2.24 8.12 2.03
N GLU A 225 -2.71 8.64 3.17
CA GLU A 225 -2.72 8.00 4.49
C GLU A 225 -3.91 8.54 5.31
N ILE A 226 -4.21 7.95 6.45
CA ILE A 226 -5.01 8.64 7.48
C ILE A 226 -4.14 9.74 8.05
N THR A 227 -4.54 10.98 7.81
CA THR A 227 -3.73 12.14 8.19
C THR A 227 -3.92 12.54 9.64
N ALA A 228 -2.84 13.04 10.27
CA ALA A 228 -2.89 13.66 11.59
C ALA A 228 -3.11 15.18 11.54
N THR A 229 -3.14 15.79 10.33
CA THR A 229 -3.20 17.25 10.17
C THR A 229 -4.56 17.76 9.71
N ASN A 230 -5.46 16.87 9.35
CA ASN A 230 -6.81 17.18 8.87
C ASN A 230 -7.73 15.96 9.08
N LYS A 231 -8.95 16.04 8.59
CA LYS A 231 -9.84 14.88 8.39
C LYS A 231 -9.37 14.00 7.25
N THR A 232 -9.85 12.77 7.23
CA THR A 232 -9.62 11.80 6.17
C THR A 232 -10.95 11.29 5.63
N TYR A 233 -11.08 11.23 4.30
CA TYR A 233 -12.19 10.52 3.67
C TYR A 233 -11.89 9.03 3.62
N VAL A 234 -12.84 8.22 4.08
CA VAL A 234 -12.69 6.77 4.23
C VAL A 234 -13.82 6.07 3.47
N CYS A 235 -13.51 5.03 2.72
CA CYS A 235 -14.47 4.02 2.28
C CYS A 235 -14.08 2.67 2.88
N GLU A 236 -14.82 2.23 3.88
CA GLU A 236 -14.60 0.96 4.56
C GLU A 236 -15.29 -0.18 3.81
N ILE A 237 -14.58 -1.32 3.73
CA ILE A 237 -15.04 -2.58 3.15
C ILE A 237 -15.30 -3.55 4.29
N ASN A 238 -16.52 -4.11 4.33
CA ASN A 238 -16.87 -5.16 5.28
C ASN A 238 -17.66 -6.25 4.56
N ASN A 239 -16.99 -7.31 4.15
CA ASN A 239 -17.57 -8.47 3.47
C ASN A 239 -18.51 -8.08 2.30
N GLY A 240 -18.03 -7.20 1.42
CA GLY A 240 -18.75 -6.71 0.25
C GLY A 240 -19.73 -5.57 0.52
N THR A 241 -19.87 -5.11 1.76
CA THR A 241 -20.57 -3.87 2.11
C THR A 241 -19.59 -2.71 2.15
N PHE A 242 -20.01 -1.55 1.64
CA PHE A 242 -19.19 -0.34 1.58
C PHE A 242 -19.85 0.76 2.40
N THR A 243 -19.06 1.41 3.26
CA THR A 243 -19.50 2.54 4.07
C THR A 243 -18.50 3.68 3.92
N SER A 244 -18.96 4.83 3.40
CA SER A 244 -18.11 6.02 3.26
C SER A 244 -18.41 7.02 4.36
N TYR A 245 -17.37 7.58 4.98
CA TYR A 245 -17.46 8.57 6.04
C TYR A 245 -16.22 9.47 6.11
N GLU A 246 -16.33 10.56 6.86
CA GLU A 246 -15.19 11.38 7.25
C GLU A 246 -14.69 10.92 8.62
N PHE A 247 -13.41 10.59 8.69
CA PHE A 247 -12.70 10.32 9.93
C PHE A 247 -12.07 11.63 10.42
N ASP A 248 -12.31 11.98 11.69
CA ASP A 248 -11.71 13.14 12.34
C ASP A 248 -10.85 12.69 13.53
N PRO A 249 -9.52 12.92 13.53
CA PRO A 249 -8.64 12.62 14.66
C PRO A 249 -9.14 13.17 16.00
N LYS A 250 -9.85 14.31 15.99
CA LYS A 250 -10.36 14.95 17.21
C LYS A 250 -11.41 14.12 17.94
N GLU A 251 -12.16 13.29 17.23
CA GLU A 251 -13.13 12.37 17.84
C GLU A 251 -12.46 11.27 18.66
N TYR A 252 -11.16 11.06 18.45
CA TYR A 252 -10.31 10.08 19.15
C TYR A 252 -9.31 10.73 20.11
N GLY A 253 -9.50 12.03 20.43
CA GLY A 253 -8.70 12.74 21.42
C GLY A 253 -7.36 13.27 20.92
N PHE A 254 -7.18 13.39 19.60
CA PHE A 254 -5.98 13.99 19.01
C PHE A 254 -6.28 15.39 18.50
N GLU A 255 -5.37 16.33 18.74
CA GLU A 255 -5.37 17.63 18.05
C GLU A 255 -4.68 17.49 16.68
N TYR A 256 -5.04 18.36 15.74
CA TYR A 256 -4.35 18.40 14.45
C TYR A 256 -2.89 18.83 14.65
N ALA A 257 -1.99 18.03 14.09
CA ALA A 257 -0.58 18.36 14.01
C ALA A 257 -0.32 19.43 12.93
N ASP A 258 0.81 20.10 12.99
CA ASP A 258 1.30 20.91 11.87
C ASP A 258 1.84 19.97 10.76
N LYS A 259 1.64 20.34 9.50
CA LYS A 259 2.13 19.55 8.36
C LYS A 259 3.63 19.30 8.41
N THR A 260 4.40 20.28 8.88
CA THR A 260 5.85 20.17 9.04
C THR A 260 6.27 19.10 10.04
N GLU A 261 5.41 18.78 11.00
CA GLU A 261 5.67 17.68 11.94
C GLU A 261 5.71 16.31 11.24
N LEU A 262 5.04 16.15 10.10
CA LEU A 262 5.01 14.86 9.36
C LEU A 262 6.17 14.73 8.37
N GLU A 263 6.95 15.78 8.14
CA GLU A 263 8.04 15.75 7.18
C GLU A 263 9.06 14.65 7.51
N GLY A 264 9.44 13.93 6.46
CA GLY A 264 10.53 12.97 6.45
C GLY A 264 11.80 13.54 5.82
N GLY A 265 12.74 12.67 5.58
CA GLY A 265 14.02 12.97 4.93
C GLY A 265 14.46 11.86 3.99
N ASP A 266 15.77 11.70 3.87
CA ASP A 266 16.35 10.53 3.23
C ASP A 266 16.15 9.26 4.06
N ALA A 267 16.63 8.13 3.55
CA ALA A 267 16.44 6.84 4.19
C ALA A 267 17.04 6.78 5.61
N THR A 268 18.18 7.42 5.85
CA THR A 268 18.83 7.48 7.16
C THR A 268 17.98 8.27 8.16
N VAL A 269 17.52 9.44 7.76
CA VAL A 269 16.64 10.30 8.58
C VAL A 269 15.33 9.58 8.89
N ASN A 270 14.71 8.91 7.90
CA ASN A 270 13.46 8.19 8.11
C ASN A 270 13.63 6.96 9.01
N ALA A 271 14.78 6.27 8.94
CA ALA A 271 15.10 5.17 9.87
C ALA A 271 15.23 5.66 11.31
N GLU A 272 15.86 6.82 11.53
CA GLU A 272 15.93 7.44 12.85
C GLU A 272 14.56 7.87 13.36
N ILE A 273 13.72 8.50 12.50
CA ILE A 273 12.34 8.86 12.82
C ILE A 273 11.55 7.63 13.24
N THR A 274 11.61 6.57 12.44
CA THR A 274 10.90 5.31 12.74
C THR A 274 11.31 4.74 14.11
N ARG A 275 12.63 4.68 14.42
CA ARG A 275 13.10 4.21 15.72
C ARG A 275 12.62 5.07 16.87
N ARG A 276 12.66 6.40 16.74
CA ARG A 276 12.20 7.33 17.79
C ARG A 276 10.69 7.20 18.02
N VAL A 277 9.90 7.16 16.95
CA VAL A 277 8.44 7.02 17.05
C VAL A 277 8.05 5.69 17.70
N LEU A 278 8.64 4.58 17.26
CA LEU A 278 8.42 3.25 17.87
C LEU A 278 8.96 3.16 19.29
N GLY A 279 9.95 4.00 19.63
CA GLY A 279 10.50 4.16 20.98
C GLY A 279 9.69 5.07 21.90
N GLY A 280 8.55 5.62 21.42
CA GLY A 280 7.63 6.38 22.27
C GLY A 280 7.71 7.91 22.14
N GLU A 281 8.49 8.45 21.19
CA GLU A 281 8.52 9.90 20.94
C GLU A 281 7.11 10.43 20.68
N GLN A 282 6.77 11.54 21.32
CA GLN A 282 5.47 12.22 21.20
C GLN A 282 5.45 13.17 19.99
N GLY A 283 4.26 13.60 19.55
CA GLY A 283 4.06 14.59 18.47
C GLY A 283 3.30 14.04 17.27
N GLY A 284 3.21 14.84 16.20
CA GLY A 284 2.39 14.55 15.03
C GLY A 284 2.74 13.25 14.32
N LYS A 285 4.04 12.88 14.26
CA LYS A 285 4.47 11.59 13.67
C LYS A 285 3.90 10.38 14.42
N ARG A 286 3.92 10.43 15.77
CA ARG A 286 3.32 9.38 16.58
C ARG A 286 1.82 9.32 16.35
N THR A 287 1.13 10.46 16.31
CA THR A 287 -0.31 10.52 16.02
C THR A 287 -0.61 9.85 14.68
N ALA A 288 0.13 10.20 13.61
CA ALA A 288 -0.08 9.61 12.30
C ALA A 288 0.02 8.07 12.31
N VAL A 289 1.05 7.51 12.94
CA VAL A 289 1.20 6.04 12.99
C VAL A 289 0.15 5.37 13.88
N LEU A 290 -0.30 6.03 14.95
CA LEU A 290 -1.37 5.51 15.82
C LEU A 290 -2.70 5.43 15.07
N LEU A 291 -3.05 6.43 14.27
CA LEU A 291 -4.28 6.46 13.49
C LEU A 291 -4.26 5.39 12.40
N ASN A 292 -3.17 5.26 11.65
CA ASN A 292 -3.05 4.28 10.58
C ASN A 292 -2.94 2.84 11.13
N ALA A 293 -2.11 2.60 12.13
CA ALA A 293 -2.02 1.29 12.76
C ALA A 293 -3.32 0.91 13.50
N GLY A 294 -3.95 1.86 14.19
CA GLY A 294 -5.22 1.64 14.88
C GLY A 294 -6.34 1.25 13.94
N MET A 295 -6.47 1.90 12.78
CA MET A 295 -7.41 1.52 11.74
C MET A 295 -7.13 0.10 11.24
N ALA A 296 -5.88 -0.24 10.92
CA ALA A 296 -5.55 -1.57 10.43
C ALA A 296 -5.78 -2.66 11.50
N ILE A 297 -5.53 -2.39 12.78
CA ILE A 297 -5.84 -3.30 13.91
C ILE A 297 -7.35 -3.50 14.02
N TYR A 298 -8.14 -2.43 13.97
CA TYR A 298 -9.60 -2.50 13.95
C TYR A 298 -10.13 -3.34 12.78
N LEU A 299 -9.60 -3.14 11.59
CA LEU A 299 -9.99 -3.90 10.41
C LEU A 299 -9.65 -5.40 10.54
N ALA A 300 -8.52 -5.72 11.17
CA ALA A 300 -8.05 -7.11 11.30
C ALA A 300 -8.69 -7.90 12.43
N LYS A 301 -9.11 -7.23 13.50
CA LYS A 301 -9.69 -7.87 14.68
C LYS A 301 -11.20 -7.65 14.75
N GLU A 302 -11.96 -8.70 14.50
CA GLU A 302 -13.43 -8.64 14.63
C GLU A 302 -13.85 -8.29 16.06
N GLY A 303 -14.87 -7.45 16.18
CA GLY A 303 -15.45 -7.04 17.46
C GLY A 303 -14.79 -5.86 18.14
N LEU A 304 -13.63 -5.38 17.67
CA LEU A 304 -13.06 -4.12 18.14
C LEU A 304 -13.81 -2.91 17.56
N THR A 305 -13.86 -1.83 18.32
CA THR A 305 -14.13 -0.48 17.81
C THR A 305 -12.82 0.15 17.30
N LEU A 306 -12.93 1.18 16.47
CA LEU A 306 -11.75 1.91 16.00
C LEU A 306 -10.99 2.58 17.17
N ALA A 307 -11.67 3.09 18.18
CA ALA A 307 -11.05 3.64 19.38
C ALA A 307 -10.19 2.60 20.13
N GLU A 308 -10.70 1.36 20.25
CA GLU A 308 -9.93 0.26 20.86
C GLU A 308 -8.74 -0.14 19.98
N GLY A 309 -8.87 -0.12 18.65
CA GLY A 309 -7.73 -0.35 17.74
C GLY A 309 -6.63 0.69 17.90
N ILE A 310 -6.98 1.98 18.04
CA ILE A 310 -6.03 3.07 18.29
C ILE A 310 -5.36 2.92 19.68
N GLU A 311 -6.12 2.57 20.71
CA GLU A 311 -5.56 2.36 22.05
C GLU A 311 -4.62 1.12 22.08
N GLU A 312 -4.95 0.07 21.32
CA GLU A 312 -4.06 -1.07 21.18
C GLU A 312 -2.74 -0.68 20.47
N ALA A 313 -2.81 0.11 19.39
CA ALA A 313 -1.63 0.64 18.72
C ALA A 313 -0.74 1.45 19.69
N LYS A 314 -1.35 2.30 20.52
CA LYS A 314 -0.66 3.07 21.54
C LYS A 314 0.04 2.17 22.56
N ASN A 315 -0.64 1.14 23.03
CA ASN A 315 -0.08 0.17 23.97
C ASN A 315 1.13 -0.57 23.38
N MET A 316 1.15 -0.85 22.06
CA MET A 316 2.31 -1.49 21.42
C MET A 316 3.55 -0.58 21.41
N ILE A 317 3.38 0.72 21.24
CA ILE A 317 4.48 1.68 21.34
C ILE A 317 4.91 1.83 22.81
N ASP A 318 3.99 2.14 23.70
CA ASP A 318 4.28 2.49 25.10
C ASP A 318 4.89 1.32 25.89
N SER A 319 4.59 0.08 25.52
CA SER A 319 5.23 -1.12 26.09
C SER A 319 6.59 -1.47 25.47
N GLY A 320 7.03 -0.75 24.43
CA GLY A 320 8.26 -1.07 23.68
C GLY A 320 8.15 -2.26 22.72
N LYS A 321 6.99 -2.90 22.61
CA LYS A 321 6.80 -4.07 21.75
C LYS A 321 6.96 -3.73 20.28
N ALA A 322 6.49 -2.56 19.83
CA ALA A 322 6.60 -2.13 18.44
C ALA A 322 8.07 -1.99 18.01
N LEU A 323 8.92 -1.39 18.85
CA LEU A 323 10.36 -1.29 18.60
C LEU A 323 11.04 -2.67 18.59
N ALA A 324 10.71 -3.51 19.56
CA ALA A 324 11.24 -4.88 19.63
C ALA A 324 10.84 -5.72 18.41
N THR A 325 9.63 -5.55 17.91
CA THR A 325 9.15 -6.24 16.69
C THR A 325 9.93 -5.79 15.45
N MET A 326 10.22 -4.49 15.32
CA MET A 326 11.08 -3.98 14.26
C MET A 326 12.48 -4.62 14.32
N ASP A 327 13.11 -4.65 15.48
CA ASP A 327 14.43 -5.26 15.64
C ASP A 327 14.41 -6.77 15.35
N GLN A 328 13.35 -7.48 15.76
CA GLN A 328 13.15 -8.89 15.45
C GLN A 328 12.98 -9.12 13.94
N PHE A 329 12.23 -8.27 13.25
CA PHE A 329 12.07 -8.33 11.79
C PHE A 329 13.42 -8.14 11.10
N VAL A 330 14.18 -7.10 11.44
CA VAL A 330 15.52 -6.86 10.87
C VAL A 330 16.40 -8.10 11.06
N LYS A 331 16.46 -8.64 12.27
CA LYS A 331 17.23 -9.85 12.57
C LYS A 331 16.77 -11.05 11.76
N ALA A 332 15.45 -11.30 11.68
CA ALA A 332 14.89 -12.42 10.93
C ALA A 332 15.27 -12.39 9.45
N THR A 333 15.32 -11.19 8.83
CA THR A 333 15.74 -11.04 7.43
C THR A 333 17.21 -11.36 7.19
N GLN A 334 18.08 -11.24 8.20
CA GLN A 334 19.50 -11.57 8.09
C GLN A 334 19.79 -13.07 8.29
N GLU A 335 18.84 -13.81 8.82
CA GLU A 335 18.98 -15.25 9.12
C GLU A 335 18.47 -16.17 7.98
N VAL A 336 18.01 -15.61 6.84
CA VAL A 336 17.44 -16.36 5.71
C VAL A 336 18.21 -16.13 4.41
#